data_00c9b51c6476f24d03a8537e7907a693
#
_entry.id   00c9b51c6476f24d03a8537e7907a693
#
_cell.length_a   1.000
_cell.length_b   1.000
_cell.length_c   1.000
_cell.angle_alpha   90.00
_cell.angle_beta   90.00
_cell.angle_gamma   90.00
#
_symmetry.space_group_name_H-M   'P 1'
#
loop_
_entity.id
_entity.type
_entity.pdbx_description
1 polymer ?
#
loop_
_entity_poly.entity_id
_entity_poly.type
_entity_poly.pdbx_seq_one_letter_code
_entity_poly.pdbx_strand_id
1 'polypeptide(L)'
;MNTRSDGLLTSKTHPRRWNCENQPTNVDVCPLYNIPQLLLLTRCDVGQVKSIDMLPDDVLLDIFCFYVDEASWMEAWQSLVHVCRRWRTLVFGFPRRLNLRLICSNKTPARDTLDVWPPLPLFIRCNGTYFTTGGADNIVAVLERSDRVCYIDFAGTETSDLEFCLAAMQVPFPELTFLRLWLDDETISALPDSFLGGFAPRLEILWLRRIPFPGLPKLLLSATHLTILHLEFIPHLGYFSPEGMATALSTLTRLTRLWLLFESPQPRPDPARQRPPPRTRSALPALTYFEFKGFSEYLDVVVTRIDAPRLSKLDITFFNDIVFDTPQFAQFICHTPMSKGLKKARVTFEDGAATVSLSSQIYAKDGELGVTIPCRELDWQVSSMEQVCSSCLPPLLNLERLYIYENPRWRQHWQDNIENALRLELLHPFTSVKNLFLSKEIARRIVPALQELVGDRATEVLPTLQNIFLEERRSSGPVQEGIQQVVAVRQAASRPIAVSYGQYVRPSIRH
;
A
#
# COMPACT_ATOMS: atom_id res chain seq x y z
N MET A 1 7.62 38.92 -48.33
CA MET A 1 6.40 39.65 -47.99
C MET A 1 5.62 38.78 -46.97
N ASN A 2 5.55 39.28 -45.76
CA ASN A 2 4.75 38.88 -44.61
C ASN A 2 4.58 37.40 -44.27
N THR A 3 5.45 36.97 -43.40
CA THR A 3 5.33 35.79 -42.54
C THR A 3 4.62 36.18 -41.24
N ARG A 4 3.48 35.58 -40.95
CA ARG A 4 2.84 35.60 -39.64
C ARG A 4 3.22 34.34 -38.88
N SER A 5 3.91 34.53 -37.77
CA SER A 5 4.22 33.54 -36.78
C SER A 5 3.03 33.39 -35.81
N ASP A 6 2.38 32.22 -35.81
CA ASP A 6 1.40 31.85 -34.78
C ASP A 6 2.10 31.16 -33.62
N GLY A 7 1.96 31.79 -32.44
CA GLY A 7 2.53 31.31 -31.19
C GLY A 7 1.75 30.11 -30.62
N LEU A 8 2.46 29.03 -30.41
CA LEU A 8 2.02 27.89 -29.62
C LEU A 8 2.04 28.24 -28.13
N LEU A 9 0.86 28.42 -27.57
CA LEU A 9 0.63 28.47 -26.12
C LEU A 9 0.75 27.05 -25.55
N THR A 10 1.89 26.75 -24.96
CA THR A 10 2.06 25.55 -24.13
C THR A 10 1.38 25.79 -22.78
N SER A 11 0.22 25.22 -22.59
CA SER A 11 -0.41 25.14 -21.27
C SER A 11 0.39 24.16 -20.37
N LYS A 12 1.14 24.70 -19.43
CA LYS A 12 1.71 23.94 -18.31
C LYS A 12 0.57 23.53 -17.37
N THR A 13 0.10 22.31 -17.50
CA THR A 13 -0.71 21.67 -16.48
C THR A 13 0.21 21.24 -15.34
N HIS A 14 0.17 21.97 -14.23
CA HIS A 14 0.75 21.54 -12.97
C HIS A 14 0.06 20.28 -12.48
N PRO A 15 0.76 19.20 -12.15
CA PRO A 15 0.18 18.09 -11.41
C PRO A 15 -0.13 18.55 -9.99
N ARG A 16 -1.37 18.34 -9.58
CA ARG A 16 -1.85 18.64 -8.23
C ARG A 16 -1.04 17.85 -7.20
N ARG A 17 -0.46 18.54 -6.24
CA ARG A 17 0.11 17.99 -5.01
C ARG A 17 -0.93 17.08 -4.32
N TRP A 18 -0.58 15.82 -4.14
CA TRP A 18 -1.26 14.93 -3.22
C TRP A 18 -0.82 15.28 -1.80
N ASN A 19 -1.75 15.80 -1.02
CA ASN A 19 -1.54 15.97 0.40
C ASN A 19 -1.63 14.60 1.09
N CYS A 20 -0.51 14.09 1.56
CA CYS A 20 -0.46 13.06 2.59
C CYS A 20 -0.77 13.71 3.95
N GLU A 21 -2.01 14.16 4.13
CA GLU A 21 -2.52 14.57 5.44
C GLU A 21 -3.22 13.36 6.07
N ASN A 22 -2.48 12.66 6.93
CA ASN A 22 -2.98 12.02 8.15
C ASN A 22 -1.89 11.11 8.77
N GLN A 23 -0.77 11.72 9.10
CA GLN A 23 0.00 11.36 10.29
C GLN A 23 0.15 12.64 11.11
N PRO A 24 0.07 12.61 12.44
CA PRO A 24 0.21 13.81 13.25
C PRO A 24 1.67 14.27 13.21
N THR A 25 1.96 15.18 12.29
CA THR A 25 3.18 15.99 12.31
C THR A 25 2.88 17.25 13.08
N ASN A 26 2.70 17.13 14.39
CA ASN A 26 2.92 18.24 15.28
C ASN A 26 4.32 18.08 15.84
N VAL A 27 5.30 18.63 15.14
CA VAL A 27 6.55 19.05 15.73
C VAL A 27 6.36 20.53 16.06
N ASP A 28 5.49 20.78 17.02
CA ASP A 28 5.51 22.05 17.73
C ASP A 28 6.78 22.09 18.57
N VAL A 29 7.55 23.15 18.36
CA VAL A 29 8.67 23.59 19.15
C VAL A 29 8.32 23.40 20.63
N CYS A 30 8.98 22.43 21.26
CA CYS A 30 8.76 22.10 22.66
C CYS A 30 9.09 23.32 23.52
N PRO A 31 8.12 23.91 24.23
CA PRO A 31 8.44 24.87 25.27
C PRO A 31 9.14 24.10 26.40
N LEU A 32 10.32 24.52 26.72
CA LEU A 32 11.08 24.14 27.92
C LEU A 32 10.31 24.54 29.19
N TYR A 33 9.15 23.94 29.46
CA TYR A 33 8.43 24.15 30.72
C TYR A 33 7.52 22.96 30.99
N ASN A 34 7.90 22.15 31.96
CA ASN A 34 7.11 21.60 33.06
C ASN A 34 7.68 20.27 33.61
N ILE A 35 8.89 20.34 34.16
CA ILE A 35 9.40 19.29 35.08
C ILE A 35 8.85 19.47 36.54
N PRO A 36 8.13 20.53 36.94
CA PRO A 36 7.73 20.66 38.35
C PRO A 36 6.51 19.84 38.80
N GLN A 37 5.73 19.19 37.91
CA GLN A 37 4.47 18.57 38.38
C GLN A 37 4.61 17.13 38.89
N LEU A 38 5.60 16.36 38.47
CA LEU A 38 5.82 15.01 39.03
C LEU A 38 6.42 14.99 40.42
N LEU A 39 7.02 16.09 40.87
CA LEU A 39 7.59 16.25 42.22
C LEU A 39 6.59 16.70 43.30
N LEU A 40 5.32 16.96 42.90
CA LEU A 40 4.32 17.51 43.82
C LEU A 40 3.35 16.49 44.44
N LEU A 41 3.52 15.21 44.16
CA LEU A 41 2.66 14.16 44.75
C LEU A 41 3.17 13.56 46.07
N THR A 42 4.20 14.09 46.67
CA THR A 42 4.63 13.66 48.02
C THR A 42 4.67 14.81 48.99
N ARG A 43 3.54 15.50 49.19
CA ARG A 43 3.32 16.25 50.45
C ARG A 43 2.49 15.37 51.38
N CYS A 44 3.14 14.40 51.99
CA CYS A 44 2.68 13.74 53.20
C CYS A 44 3.77 13.86 54.25
N ASP A 45 3.41 14.56 55.31
CA ASP A 45 4.05 14.67 56.62
C ASP A 45 5.53 15.10 56.76
N VAL A 46 5.70 16.15 57.54
CA VAL A 46 6.93 16.72 58.03
C VAL A 46 7.70 15.65 58.84
N GLY A 47 8.60 14.92 58.18
CA GLY A 47 9.45 13.94 58.83
C GLY A 47 10.23 13.08 57.82
N GLN A 48 11.37 13.54 57.35
CA GLN A 48 12.27 12.92 56.36
C GLN A 48 11.75 12.99 54.90
N VAL A 49 12.23 13.95 54.17
CA VAL A 49 12.23 13.93 52.70
C VAL A 49 13.06 12.72 52.27
N LYS A 50 12.40 11.59 51.95
CA LYS A 50 13.09 10.46 51.35
C LYS A 50 13.53 10.91 49.95
N SER A 51 14.81 11.25 49.83
CA SER A 51 15.38 11.62 48.54
C SER A 51 15.21 10.47 47.55
N ILE A 52 14.93 10.76 46.27
CA ILE A 52 14.90 9.79 45.19
C ILE A 52 16.20 8.95 45.13
N ASP A 53 17.28 9.48 45.69
CA ASP A 53 18.58 8.79 45.84
C ASP A 53 18.55 7.58 46.77
N MET A 54 17.53 7.45 47.61
CA MET A 54 17.32 6.29 48.48
C MET A 54 16.64 5.12 47.79
N LEU A 55 16.12 5.30 46.57
CA LEU A 55 15.50 4.22 45.83
C LEU A 55 16.55 3.20 45.38
N PRO A 56 16.25 1.87 45.45
CA PRO A 56 17.07 0.84 44.85
C PRO A 56 17.27 1.04 43.36
N ASP A 57 18.36 0.52 42.79
CA ASP A 57 18.71 0.73 41.38
C ASP A 57 17.71 0.09 40.41
N ASP A 58 17.11 -1.03 40.78
CA ASP A 58 16.06 -1.71 40.02
C ASP A 58 14.77 -0.87 39.93
N VAL A 59 14.39 -0.21 41.04
CA VAL A 59 13.23 0.70 41.05
C VAL A 59 13.52 1.95 40.22
N LEU A 60 14.73 2.50 40.31
CA LEU A 60 15.13 3.62 39.46
C LEU A 60 15.08 3.23 37.96
N LEU A 61 15.55 2.04 37.61
CA LEU A 61 15.51 1.55 36.23
C LEU A 61 14.08 1.38 35.74
N ASP A 62 13.14 0.91 36.56
CA ASP A 62 11.73 0.81 36.17
C ASP A 62 11.12 2.21 35.93
N ILE A 63 11.45 3.17 36.79
CA ILE A 63 11.05 4.58 36.60
C ILE A 63 11.64 5.13 35.28
N PHE A 64 12.90 4.84 34.99
CA PHE A 64 13.56 5.28 33.77
C PHE A 64 12.95 4.64 32.53
N CYS A 65 12.63 3.33 32.56
CA CYS A 65 11.92 2.65 31.48
C CYS A 65 10.59 3.35 31.20
N PHE A 66 9.78 3.55 32.25
CA PHE A 66 8.50 4.23 32.12
C PHE A 66 8.65 5.64 31.54
N TYR A 67 9.63 6.42 32.05
CA TYR A 67 9.91 7.77 31.54
C TYR A 67 10.31 7.79 30.07
N VAL A 68 11.16 6.86 29.63
CA VAL A 68 11.62 6.78 28.25
C VAL A 68 10.50 6.30 27.33
N ASP A 69 9.64 5.37 27.78
CA ASP A 69 8.52 4.83 27.00
C ASP A 69 7.37 5.85 26.83
N GLU A 70 7.07 6.63 27.87
CA GLU A 70 6.03 7.67 27.85
C GLU A 70 6.49 8.93 27.10
N ALA A 71 7.79 9.18 27.02
CA ALA A 71 8.29 10.34 26.32
C ALA A 71 8.10 10.22 24.81
N SER A 72 7.42 11.16 24.20
CA SER A 72 7.19 11.22 22.74
C SER A 72 8.47 11.45 21.91
N TRP A 73 9.59 11.78 22.56
CA TRP A 73 10.89 12.06 21.92
C TRP A 73 11.90 10.95 22.21
N MET A 74 12.48 10.45 21.15
CA MET A 74 13.31 9.22 21.15
C MET A 74 14.61 9.32 21.96
N GLU A 75 15.04 10.51 22.39
CA GLU A 75 16.27 10.76 23.16
C GLU A 75 16.00 11.18 24.61
N ALA A 76 14.82 10.86 25.14
CA ALA A 76 14.43 11.18 26.52
C ALA A 76 15.45 10.72 27.57
N TRP A 77 16.16 9.63 27.31
CA TRP A 77 17.22 9.12 28.18
C TRP A 77 18.38 10.10 28.39
N GLN A 78 18.64 11.02 27.44
CA GLN A 78 19.70 12.02 27.60
C GLN A 78 19.46 12.90 28.82
N SER A 79 18.21 13.26 29.09
CA SER A 79 17.88 14.03 30.29
C SER A 79 18.26 13.29 31.57
N LEU A 80 18.12 11.97 31.60
CA LEU A 80 18.44 11.14 32.77
C LEU A 80 19.96 11.13 33.08
N VAL A 81 20.81 11.09 32.05
CA VAL A 81 22.27 11.03 32.24
C VAL A 81 22.88 12.35 32.68
N HIS A 82 22.13 13.43 32.60
CA HIS A 82 22.56 14.75 33.06
C HIS A 82 22.19 15.05 34.53
N VAL A 83 21.37 14.22 35.16
CA VAL A 83 20.92 14.45 36.55
C VAL A 83 22.04 14.26 37.56
N CYS A 84 22.65 13.07 37.65
CA CYS A 84 23.76 12.77 38.55
C CYS A 84 24.60 11.60 38.04
N ARG A 85 25.77 11.35 38.71
CA ARG A 85 26.68 10.24 38.33
C ARG A 85 26.00 8.88 38.44
N ARG A 86 25.23 8.63 39.52
CA ARG A 86 24.52 7.37 39.75
C ARG A 86 23.54 7.07 38.60
N TRP A 87 22.72 8.05 38.19
CA TRP A 87 21.77 7.90 37.10
C TRP A 87 22.48 7.61 35.79
N ARG A 88 23.55 8.35 35.48
CA ARG A 88 24.37 8.11 34.30
C ARG A 88 24.93 6.69 34.26
N THR A 89 25.45 6.20 35.40
CA THR A 89 25.99 4.84 35.52
C THR A 89 24.89 3.80 35.31
N LEU A 90 23.69 4.02 35.87
CA LEU A 90 22.53 3.12 35.67
C LEU A 90 22.07 3.11 34.23
N VAL A 91 21.85 4.28 33.63
CA VAL A 91 21.37 4.38 32.25
C VAL A 91 22.33 3.66 31.31
N PHE A 92 23.61 3.93 31.35
CA PHE A 92 24.62 3.29 30.49
C PHE A 92 24.94 1.85 30.86
N GLY A 93 24.67 1.44 32.09
CA GLY A 93 24.80 0.05 32.51
C GLY A 93 23.71 -0.89 31.92
N PHE A 94 22.58 -0.33 31.58
CA PHE A 94 21.45 -1.12 31.07
C PHE A 94 20.90 -0.61 29.73
N PRO A 95 21.74 -0.42 28.70
CA PRO A 95 21.35 0.22 27.45
C PRO A 95 20.24 -0.54 26.69
N ARG A 96 20.24 -1.88 26.75
CA ARG A 96 19.21 -2.71 26.12
C ARG A 96 17.86 -2.60 26.82
N ARG A 97 17.84 -2.55 28.16
CA ARG A 97 16.60 -2.42 28.94
C ARG A 97 15.92 -1.07 28.68
N LEU A 98 16.70 -0.01 28.58
CA LEU A 98 16.23 1.35 28.31
C LEU A 98 16.13 1.66 26.80
N ASN A 99 16.37 0.68 25.93
CA ASN A 99 16.33 0.85 24.47
C ASN A 99 17.10 2.11 24.00
N LEU A 100 18.31 2.31 24.57
CA LEU A 100 19.11 3.48 24.26
C LEU A 100 19.58 3.47 22.81
N ARG A 101 19.52 4.64 22.18
CA ARG A 101 19.93 4.85 20.80
C ARG A 101 20.38 6.29 20.58
N LEU A 102 21.26 6.51 19.62
CA LEU A 102 21.66 7.85 19.17
C LEU A 102 20.98 8.17 17.85
N ILE A 103 20.23 9.26 17.82
CA ILE A 103 19.58 9.75 16.60
C ILE A 103 20.50 10.74 15.92
N CYS A 104 20.89 10.41 14.71
CA CYS A 104 21.75 11.22 13.87
C CYS A 104 20.95 11.76 12.70
N SER A 105 21.02 13.05 12.49
CA SER A 105 20.45 13.76 11.37
C SER A 105 21.54 14.55 10.63
N ASN A 106 21.20 15.13 9.49
CA ASN A 106 22.09 16.02 8.76
C ASN A 106 22.56 17.24 9.60
N LYS A 107 21.88 17.56 10.70
CA LYS A 107 22.23 18.67 11.63
C LYS A 107 23.07 18.20 12.82
N THR A 108 23.22 16.92 13.02
CA THR A 108 23.97 16.36 14.15
C THR A 108 25.47 16.42 13.83
N PRO A 109 26.31 17.08 14.64
CA PRO A 109 27.76 17.05 14.46
C PRO A 109 28.28 15.65 14.81
N ALA A 110 28.24 14.76 13.84
CA ALA A 110 28.35 13.32 14.05
C ALA A 110 29.69 12.92 14.70
N ARG A 111 30.81 13.47 14.23
CA ARG A 111 32.15 13.11 14.75
C ARG A 111 32.28 13.41 16.26
N ASP A 112 31.88 14.61 16.63
CA ASP A 112 31.95 15.03 18.03
C ASP A 112 30.97 14.22 18.90
N THR A 113 29.77 13.94 18.38
CA THR A 113 28.74 13.17 19.08
C THR A 113 29.14 11.72 19.28
N LEU A 114 29.70 11.06 18.26
CA LEU A 114 30.06 9.65 18.30
C LEU A 114 31.24 9.36 19.24
N ASP A 115 32.14 10.33 19.42
CA ASP A 115 33.32 10.20 20.34
C ASP A 115 32.96 10.46 21.80
N VAL A 116 31.91 11.24 22.05
CA VAL A 116 31.47 11.58 23.45
C VAL A 116 30.58 10.49 24.03
N TRP A 117 29.69 9.90 23.24
CA TRP A 117 28.72 8.93 23.74
C TRP A 117 29.24 7.50 23.65
N PRO A 118 28.83 6.62 24.59
CA PRO A 118 29.17 5.20 24.53
C PRO A 118 28.67 4.58 23.19
N PRO A 119 29.16 3.36 22.83
CA PRO A 119 28.83 2.71 21.56
C PRO A 119 27.35 2.22 21.51
N LEU A 120 26.42 3.18 21.50
CA LEU A 120 24.97 2.92 21.35
C LEU A 120 24.59 2.63 19.90
N PRO A 121 23.45 1.94 19.67
CA PRO A 121 22.86 1.78 18.34
C PRO A 121 22.59 3.14 17.67
N LEU A 122 22.89 3.22 16.37
CA LEU A 122 22.77 4.44 15.57
C LEU A 122 21.50 4.41 14.72
N PHE A 123 20.74 5.49 14.80
CA PHE A 123 19.52 5.73 14.06
C PHE A 123 19.70 6.96 13.18
N ILE A 124 19.75 6.77 11.87
CA ILE A 124 19.90 7.84 10.88
C ILE A 124 18.52 8.23 10.40
N ARG A 125 18.16 9.51 10.55
CA ARG A 125 16.88 10.03 10.10
C ARG A 125 17.02 11.38 9.42
N CYS A 126 16.70 11.43 8.12
CA CYS A 126 16.74 12.63 7.30
C CYS A 126 15.41 12.76 6.55
N ASN A 127 14.55 13.68 7.00
CA ASN A 127 13.23 13.88 6.41
C ASN A 127 13.17 15.28 5.78
N GLY A 128 12.95 15.33 4.46
CA GLY A 128 12.49 16.55 3.75
C GLY A 128 13.37 17.79 3.89
N THR A 129 14.66 17.64 4.16
CA THR A 129 15.58 18.78 4.33
C THR A 129 16.71 18.72 3.33
N TYR A 130 16.97 19.86 2.70
CA TYR A 130 18.23 20.06 1.97
C TYR A 130 19.39 19.80 2.93
N PHE A 131 20.34 19.00 2.52
CA PHE A 131 21.58 18.91 3.28
C PHE A 131 22.35 20.21 3.09
N THR A 132 22.77 20.80 4.20
CA THR A 132 23.85 21.80 4.13
C THR A 132 25.14 21.08 3.72
N THR A 133 26.11 21.77 3.17
CA THR A 133 27.39 21.19 2.72
C THR A 133 28.06 20.30 3.77
N GLY A 134 27.90 20.61 5.06
CA GLY A 134 28.40 19.76 6.15
C GLY A 134 27.41 18.68 6.62
N GLY A 135 26.17 18.70 6.14
CA GLY A 135 25.13 17.77 6.56
C GLY A 135 25.31 16.37 5.98
N ALA A 136 25.67 16.28 4.71
CA ALA A 136 25.99 15.01 4.06
C ALA A 136 27.22 14.35 4.68
N ASP A 137 28.28 15.13 4.98
CA ASP A 137 29.49 14.64 5.65
C ASP A 137 29.19 14.10 7.06
N ASN A 138 28.27 14.71 7.80
CA ASN A 138 27.81 14.20 9.08
C ASN A 138 27.14 12.83 8.94
N ILE A 139 26.27 12.65 7.95
CA ILE A 139 25.60 11.37 7.71
C ILE A 139 26.59 10.29 7.27
N VAL A 140 27.53 10.60 6.38
CA VAL A 140 28.58 9.67 5.95
C VAL A 140 29.44 9.24 7.15
N ALA A 141 29.82 10.15 8.03
CA ALA A 141 30.57 9.82 9.24
C ALA A 141 29.81 8.83 10.17
N VAL A 142 28.47 8.91 10.19
CA VAL A 142 27.64 7.92 10.91
C VAL A 142 27.60 6.59 10.17
N LEU A 143 27.44 6.61 8.83
CA LEU A 143 27.40 5.40 7.98
C LEU A 143 28.73 4.63 8.03
N GLU A 144 29.87 5.31 8.23
CA GLU A 144 31.18 4.67 8.45
C GLU A 144 31.20 3.75 9.69
N ARG A 145 30.27 3.95 10.64
CA ARG A 145 30.08 3.07 11.81
C ARG A 145 29.03 1.99 11.52
N SER A 146 29.11 1.36 10.38
CA SER A 146 28.12 0.41 9.85
C SER A 146 27.76 -0.75 10.78
N ASP A 147 28.68 -1.14 11.67
CA ASP A 147 28.52 -2.16 12.72
C ASP A 147 27.54 -1.76 13.82
N ARG A 148 27.18 -0.48 13.93
CA ARG A 148 26.26 0.07 14.93
C ARG A 148 24.97 0.61 14.36
N VAL A 149 24.88 0.80 13.03
CA VAL A 149 23.71 1.37 12.37
C VAL A 149 22.59 0.34 12.33
N CYS A 150 21.49 0.65 13.02
CA CYS A 150 20.30 -0.21 13.10
C CYS A 150 19.13 0.30 12.28
N TYR A 151 19.10 1.60 11.99
CA TYR A 151 17.96 2.26 11.38
C TYR A 151 18.43 3.36 10.42
N ILE A 152 17.94 3.31 9.17
CA ILE A 152 18.20 4.32 8.14
C ILE A 152 16.87 4.76 7.52
N ASP A 153 16.61 6.06 7.55
CA ASP A 153 15.41 6.67 7.01
C ASP A 153 15.77 7.94 6.24
N PHE A 154 15.81 7.82 4.91
CA PHE A 154 16.00 8.92 3.97
C PHE A 154 14.71 9.15 3.21
N ALA A 155 13.89 10.09 3.66
CA ALA A 155 12.63 10.44 3.04
C ALA A 155 12.63 11.89 2.55
N GLY A 156 12.37 12.11 1.23
CA GLY A 156 12.36 13.45 0.63
C GLY A 156 13.75 14.12 0.62
N THR A 157 14.81 13.32 0.58
CA THR A 157 16.19 13.80 0.44
C THR A 157 16.45 14.15 -1.04
N GLU A 158 17.25 15.18 -1.30
CA GLU A 158 17.69 15.47 -2.67
C GLU A 158 18.52 14.33 -3.27
N THR A 159 18.40 14.15 -4.56
CA THR A 159 19.04 13.06 -5.31
C THR A 159 20.54 13.04 -5.11
N SER A 160 21.21 14.18 -5.22
CA SER A 160 22.67 14.32 -5.05
C SER A 160 23.15 13.92 -3.65
N ASP A 161 22.40 14.33 -2.62
CA ASP A 161 22.73 14.04 -1.23
C ASP A 161 22.51 12.55 -0.92
N LEU A 162 21.44 11.97 -1.48
CA LEU A 162 21.17 10.55 -1.36
C LEU A 162 22.26 9.73 -2.06
N GLU A 163 22.65 10.06 -3.29
CA GLU A 163 23.72 9.35 -4.02
C GLU A 163 25.05 9.38 -3.26
N PHE A 164 25.39 10.52 -2.63
CA PHE A 164 26.57 10.64 -1.79
C PHE A 164 26.51 9.70 -0.57
N CYS A 165 25.36 9.63 0.11
CA CYS A 165 25.15 8.69 1.23
C CYS A 165 25.18 7.24 0.76
N LEU A 166 24.57 6.92 -0.39
CA LEU A 166 24.53 5.57 -0.95
C LEU A 166 25.93 5.04 -1.32
N ALA A 167 26.86 5.92 -1.69
CA ALA A 167 28.26 5.56 -1.93
C ALA A 167 28.92 4.98 -0.66
N ALA A 168 28.58 5.50 0.52
CA ALA A 168 29.07 4.98 1.81
C ALA A 168 28.37 3.68 2.24
N MET A 169 27.24 3.32 1.62
CA MET A 169 26.46 2.12 1.97
C MET A 169 26.86 0.87 1.19
N GLN A 170 28.08 0.80 0.66
CA GLN A 170 28.58 -0.38 -0.09
C GLN A 170 29.23 -1.43 0.83
N VAL A 171 29.26 -1.18 2.11
CA VAL A 171 29.82 -2.08 3.15
C VAL A 171 28.67 -2.80 3.88
N PRO A 172 28.96 -3.94 4.55
CA PRO A 172 27.93 -4.64 5.35
C PRO A 172 27.41 -3.81 6.52
N PHE A 173 26.09 -3.91 6.73
CA PHE A 173 25.39 -3.33 7.90
C PHE A 173 24.74 -4.45 8.71
N PRO A 174 25.50 -5.18 9.55
CA PRO A 174 25.05 -6.41 10.20
C PRO A 174 23.89 -6.20 11.19
N GLU A 175 23.79 -5.00 11.77
CA GLU A 175 22.77 -4.67 12.77
C GLU A 175 21.56 -3.94 12.19
N LEU A 176 21.53 -3.70 10.87
CA LEU A 176 20.45 -2.95 10.22
C LEU A 176 19.13 -3.73 10.24
N THR A 177 18.11 -3.14 10.89
CA THR A 177 16.76 -3.71 10.98
C THR A 177 15.74 -2.95 10.13
N PHE A 178 15.98 -1.67 9.89
CA PHE A 178 15.07 -0.79 9.13
C PHE A 178 15.83 0.01 8.08
N LEU A 179 15.36 -0.05 6.84
CA LEU A 179 15.85 0.78 5.74
C LEU A 179 14.68 1.38 4.96
N ARG A 180 14.62 2.72 4.91
CA ARG A 180 13.75 3.46 4.03
C ARG A 180 14.54 4.42 3.16
N LEU A 181 14.40 4.27 1.84
CA LEU A 181 14.93 5.19 0.83
C LEU A 181 13.75 5.66 -0.02
N TRP A 182 13.49 6.96 0.01
CA TRP A 182 12.32 7.54 -0.65
C TRP A 182 12.71 8.79 -1.44
N LEU A 183 12.48 8.72 -2.75
CA LEU A 183 12.57 9.87 -3.67
C LEU A 183 11.16 10.27 -4.13
N ASP A 184 10.92 11.57 -4.28
CA ASP A 184 9.62 12.08 -4.72
C ASP A 184 9.49 12.08 -6.26
N ASP A 185 10.38 12.75 -6.99
CA ASP A 185 10.22 12.98 -8.42
C ASP A 185 11.42 12.60 -9.29
N GLU A 186 12.61 12.46 -8.71
CA GLU A 186 13.84 12.19 -9.44
C GLU A 186 14.22 10.70 -9.39
N THR A 187 15.05 10.29 -10.35
CA THR A 187 15.64 8.95 -10.38
C THR A 187 17.13 9.04 -10.12
N ILE A 188 17.65 8.12 -9.35
CA ILE A 188 19.09 7.93 -9.13
C ILE A 188 19.64 6.84 -10.03
N SER A 189 20.97 6.73 -10.06
CA SER A 189 21.65 5.60 -10.66
C SER A 189 21.25 4.27 -10.00
N ALA A 190 21.25 3.18 -10.76
CA ALA A 190 20.89 1.88 -10.22
C ALA A 190 21.85 1.47 -9.08
N LEU A 191 21.28 1.00 -7.98
CA LEU A 191 22.07 0.48 -6.86
C LEU A 191 22.89 -0.74 -7.30
N PRO A 192 24.18 -0.79 -6.95
CA PRO A 192 25.03 -1.93 -7.30
C PRO A 192 24.71 -3.16 -6.43
N ASP A 193 25.15 -4.34 -6.90
CA ASP A 193 25.01 -5.60 -6.17
C ASP A 193 25.74 -5.58 -4.80
N SER A 194 26.73 -4.68 -4.63
CA SER A 194 27.49 -4.48 -3.37
C SER A 194 26.74 -3.63 -2.33
N PHE A 195 25.58 -3.11 -2.68
CA PHE A 195 24.75 -2.31 -1.74
C PHE A 195 24.47 -3.10 -0.45
N LEU A 196 24.71 -2.49 0.71
CA LEU A 196 24.74 -3.11 2.05
C LEU A 196 25.73 -4.28 2.16
N GLY A 197 26.80 -4.28 1.38
CA GLY A 197 27.71 -5.41 1.26
C GLY A 197 27.09 -6.66 0.63
N GLY A 198 25.95 -6.53 -0.04
CA GLY A 198 25.16 -7.63 -0.61
C GLY A 198 24.50 -8.56 0.42
N PHE A 199 24.45 -8.16 1.70
CA PHE A 199 24.01 -9.01 2.80
C PHE A 199 23.32 -8.21 3.92
N ALA A 200 22.07 -8.54 4.25
CA ALA A 200 21.27 -7.82 5.25
C ALA A 200 20.46 -8.78 6.16
N PRO A 201 21.11 -9.59 7.02
CA PRO A 201 20.45 -10.72 7.70
C PRO A 201 19.42 -10.30 8.75
N ARG A 202 19.59 -9.13 9.36
CA ARG A 202 18.69 -8.62 10.41
C ARG A 202 17.62 -7.68 9.90
N LEU A 203 17.58 -7.41 8.60
CA LEU A 203 16.63 -6.48 8.02
C LEU A 203 15.20 -6.99 8.21
N GLU A 204 14.39 -6.19 8.91
CA GLU A 204 12.97 -6.48 9.20
C GLU A 204 12.03 -5.69 8.31
N ILE A 205 12.42 -4.46 7.95
CA ILE A 205 11.62 -3.57 7.11
C ILE A 205 12.52 -2.97 6.03
N LEU A 206 12.12 -3.21 4.78
CA LEU A 206 12.72 -2.58 3.60
C LEU A 206 11.66 -1.78 2.85
N TRP A 207 11.90 -0.47 2.72
CA TRP A 207 11.03 0.43 1.98
C TRP A 207 11.84 1.21 0.95
N LEU A 208 11.59 0.93 -0.34
CA LEU A 208 12.22 1.59 -1.47
C LEU A 208 11.15 2.24 -2.35
N ARG A 209 11.26 3.57 -2.55
CA ARG A 209 10.37 4.28 -3.46
C ARG A 209 11.20 5.03 -4.50
N ARG A 210 10.96 4.74 -5.78
CA ARG A 210 11.71 5.27 -6.94
C ARG A 210 13.21 4.96 -6.90
N ILE A 211 13.61 3.91 -6.22
CA ILE A 211 14.99 3.47 -6.11
C ILE A 211 15.22 2.30 -7.09
N PRO A 212 16.03 2.46 -8.14
CA PRO A 212 16.34 1.37 -9.05
C PRO A 212 17.34 0.40 -8.41
N PHE A 213 16.91 -0.83 -8.17
CA PHE A 213 17.74 -1.87 -7.57
C PHE A 213 17.54 -3.23 -8.26
N PRO A 214 18.18 -3.47 -9.44
CA PRO A 214 18.03 -4.72 -10.18
C PRO A 214 18.60 -5.92 -9.41
N GLY A 215 19.61 -5.73 -8.56
CA GLY A 215 20.20 -6.75 -7.69
C GLY A 215 19.39 -7.11 -6.45
N LEU A 216 18.24 -6.45 -6.21
CA LEU A 216 17.41 -6.65 -5.03
C LEU A 216 17.10 -8.12 -4.71
N PRO A 217 16.72 -9.00 -5.67
CA PRO A 217 16.44 -10.40 -5.34
C PRO A 217 17.62 -11.13 -4.68
N LYS A 218 18.86 -10.78 -5.00
CA LYS A 218 20.06 -11.36 -4.37
C LYS A 218 20.19 -10.94 -2.92
N LEU A 219 19.99 -9.63 -2.62
CA LEU A 219 20.01 -9.10 -1.25
C LEU A 219 18.94 -9.78 -0.39
N LEU A 220 17.72 -9.93 -0.93
CA LEU A 220 16.59 -10.54 -0.22
C LEU A 220 16.85 -12.00 0.19
N LEU A 221 17.69 -12.75 -0.52
CA LEU A 221 18.05 -14.12 -0.12
C LEU A 221 18.70 -14.17 1.28
N SER A 222 19.34 -13.11 1.71
CA SER A 222 19.94 -13.01 3.05
C SER A 222 19.02 -12.42 4.10
N ALA A 223 17.96 -11.69 3.71
CA ALA A 223 17.10 -10.92 4.59
C ALA A 223 15.97 -11.78 5.21
N THR A 224 16.31 -12.91 5.83
CA THR A 224 15.35 -13.92 6.33
C THR A 224 14.45 -13.43 7.47
N HIS A 225 14.77 -12.30 8.10
CA HIS A 225 13.97 -11.67 9.16
C HIS A 225 12.95 -10.65 8.63
N LEU A 226 12.92 -10.44 7.30
CA LEU A 226 12.08 -9.42 6.69
C LEU A 226 10.58 -9.70 6.94
N THR A 227 9.91 -8.70 7.51
CA THR A 227 8.46 -8.72 7.80
C THR A 227 7.67 -7.82 6.87
N ILE A 228 8.28 -6.75 6.39
CA ILE A 228 7.68 -5.78 5.47
C ILE A 228 8.63 -5.52 4.30
N LEU A 229 8.15 -5.77 3.09
CA LEU A 229 8.81 -5.39 1.84
C LEU A 229 7.92 -4.43 1.06
N HIS A 230 8.34 -3.16 0.98
CA HIS A 230 7.60 -2.12 0.29
C HIS A 230 8.44 -1.56 -0.86
N LEU A 231 8.09 -1.92 -2.09
CA LEU A 231 8.73 -1.48 -3.32
C LEU A 231 7.72 -0.68 -4.11
N GLU A 232 7.88 0.65 -4.13
CA GLU A 232 6.91 1.57 -4.72
C GLU A 232 7.53 2.38 -5.85
N PHE A 233 6.79 2.52 -6.96
CA PHE A 233 7.25 3.18 -8.18
C PHE A 233 8.61 2.66 -8.65
N ILE A 234 8.73 1.30 -8.74
CA ILE A 234 9.95 0.66 -9.22
C ILE A 234 10.25 1.16 -10.63
N PRO A 235 11.35 1.91 -10.83
CA PRO A 235 11.68 2.48 -12.14
C PRO A 235 12.22 1.40 -13.08
N HIS A 236 12.26 1.70 -14.39
CA HIS A 236 12.70 0.74 -15.41
C HIS A 236 14.12 0.19 -15.15
N LEU A 237 15.05 1.05 -14.72
CA LEU A 237 16.42 0.65 -14.37
C LEU A 237 16.51 -0.30 -13.16
N GLY A 238 15.45 -0.36 -12.35
CA GLY A 238 15.33 -1.25 -11.19
C GLY A 238 14.62 -2.55 -11.47
N TYR A 239 14.30 -2.87 -12.74
CA TYR A 239 13.59 -4.09 -13.09
C TYR A 239 14.38 -5.36 -12.71
N PHE A 240 13.68 -6.32 -12.17
CA PHE A 240 14.16 -7.66 -11.86
C PHE A 240 13.17 -8.71 -12.36
N SER A 241 13.66 -9.92 -12.67
CA SER A 241 12.82 -10.96 -13.22
C SER A 241 11.80 -11.51 -12.19
N PRO A 242 10.62 -11.94 -12.65
CA PRO A 242 9.62 -12.54 -11.76
C PRO A 242 10.11 -13.83 -11.10
N GLU A 243 10.95 -14.61 -11.79
CA GLU A 243 11.57 -15.83 -11.25
C GLU A 243 12.56 -15.50 -10.13
N GLY A 244 13.39 -14.47 -10.33
CA GLY A 244 14.32 -13.99 -9.32
C GLY A 244 13.59 -13.52 -8.06
N MET A 245 12.52 -12.73 -8.24
CA MET A 245 11.70 -12.27 -7.14
C MET A 245 10.99 -13.44 -6.42
N ALA A 246 10.38 -14.36 -7.16
CA ALA A 246 9.73 -15.53 -6.55
C ALA A 246 10.72 -16.41 -5.77
N THR A 247 11.95 -16.56 -6.27
CA THR A 247 13.01 -17.27 -5.55
C THR A 247 13.40 -16.56 -4.26
N ALA A 248 13.56 -15.24 -4.31
CA ALA A 248 13.83 -14.44 -3.11
C ALA A 248 12.68 -14.52 -2.10
N LEU A 249 11.44 -14.35 -2.54
CA LEU A 249 10.25 -14.44 -1.68
C LEU A 249 10.17 -15.80 -0.98
N SER A 250 10.61 -16.89 -1.62
CA SER A 250 10.57 -18.23 -1.03
C SER A 250 11.40 -18.37 0.26
N THR A 251 12.37 -17.49 0.49
CA THR A 251 13.20 -17.46 1.71
C THR A 251 12.59 -16.59 2.82
N LEU A 252 11.60 -15.73 2.50
CA LEU A 252 11.06 -14.72 3.39
C LEU A 252 9.83 -15.24 4.18
N THR A 253 10.01 -16.30 4.97
CA THR A 253 8.89 -16.97 5.68
C THR A 253 8.21 -16.10 6.74
N ARG A 254 8.85 -15.00 7.17
CA ARG A 254 8.33 -14.04 8.16
C ARG A 254 7.61 -12.85 7.51
N LEU A 255 7.60 -12.76 6.18
CA LEU A 255 7.00 -11.65 5.46
C LEU A 255 5.49 -11.57 5.70
N THR A 256 5.05 -10.46 6.27
CA THR A 256 3.62 -10.20 6.59
C THR A 256 2.96 -9.29 5.57
N ARG A 257 3.71 -8.36 4.98
CA ARG A 257 3.21 -7.38 4.02
C ARG A 257 4.17 -7.25 2.85
N LEU A 258 3.62 -7.28 1.64
CA LEU A 258 4.35 -7.13 0.39
C LEU A 258 3.69 -6.07 -0.49
N TRP A 259 4.46 -5.05 -0.89
CA TRP A 259 4.11 -4.12 -1.96
C TRP A 259 5.13 -4.28 -3.08
N LEU A 260 4.64 -4.49 -4.29
CA LEU A 260 5.45 -4.66 -5.49
C LEU A 260 4.82 -3.82 -6.61
N LEU A 261 5.15 -2.53 -6.63
CA LEU A 261 4.48 -1.54 -7.48
C LEU A 261 5.46 -0.97 -8.50
N PHE A 262 5.35 -1.41 -9.75
CA PHE A 262 6.13 -0.87 -10.86
C PHE A 262 5.62 0.51 -11.28
N GLU A 263 6.51 1.41 -11.68
CA GLU A 263 6.15 2.77 -12.12
C GLU A 263 5.51 2.77 -13.51
N SER A 264 6.06 1.97 -14.41
CA SER A 264 5.67 1.91 -15.82
C SER A 264 5.62 0.47 -16.31
N PRO A 265 4.95 0.23 -17.46
CA PRO A 265 4.96 -1.06 -18.11
C PRO A 265 6.39 -1.57 -18.36
N GLN A 266 6.70 -2.75 -17.85
CA GLN A 266 7.99 -3.42 -18.02
C GLN A 266 7.96 -4.32 -19.27
N PRO A 267 9.11 -4.72 -19.83
CA PRO A 267 9.16 -5.74 -20.86
C PRO A 267 8.42 -7.00 -20.37
N ARG A 268 7.51 -7.51 -21.21
CA ARG A 268 6.81 -8.76 -20.88
C ARG A 268 7.81 -9.90 -20.76
N PRO A 269 7.64 -10.78 -19.78
CA PRO A 269 8.42 -12.00 -19.69
C PRO A 269 8.26 -12.80 -21.01
N ASP A 270 9.39 -13.23 -21.60
CA ASP A 270 9.37 -14.03 -22.82
C ASP A 270 8.76 -15.40 -22.53
N PRO A 271 7.60 -15.75 -23.12
CA PRO A 271 6.95 -17.05 -22.88
C PRO A 271 7.85 -18.24 -23.22
N ALA A 272 8.71 -18.08 -24.25
CA ALA A 272 9.63 -19.13 -24.68
C ALA A 272 10.76 -19.41 -23.67
N ARG A 273 11.04 -18.47 -22.78
CA ARG A 273 12.05 -18.60 -21.73
C ARG A 273 11.48 -19.00 -20.37
N GLN A 274 10.17 -19.05 -20.25
CA GLN A 274 9.51 -19.43 -18.99
C GLN A 274 9.85 -20.90 -18.67
N ARG A 275 10.47 -21.10 -17.52
CA ARG A 275 10.66 -22.45 -16.98
C ARG A 275 9.31 -23.01 -16.55
N PRO A 276 9.06 -24.31 -16.76
CA PRO A 276 7.84 -24.93 -16.29
C PRO A 276 7.64 -24.64 -14.78
N PRO A 277 6.39 -24.44 -14.35
CA PRO A 277 6.12 -24.17 -12.95
C PRO A 277 6.69 -25.26 -12.06
N PRO A 278 7.25 -24.91 -10.90
CA PRO A 278 7.78 -25.90 -9.96
C PRO A 278 6.65 -26.79 -9.47
N ARG A 279 6.96 -28.06 -9.19
CA ARG A 279 5.95 -29.03 -8.67
C ARG A 279 5.39 -28.62 -7.30
N THR A 280 6.17 -27.87 -6.52
CA THR A 280 5.79 -27.39 -5.18
C THR A 280 5.93 -25.89 -5.10
N ARG A 281 4.90 -25.22 -4.57
CA ARG A 281 4.92 -23.78 -4.25
C ARG A 281 5.61 -23.56 -2.92
N SER A 282 6.37 -22.47 -2.81
CA SER A 282 6.98 -22.05 -1.55
C SER A 282 5.95 -21.34 -0.68
N ALA A 283 5.78 -21.79 0.56
CA ALA A 283 4.82 -21.18 1.47
C ALA A 283 5.36 -19.87 2.06
N LEU A 284 4.50 -18.83 2.05
CA LEU A 284 4.65 -17.58 2.78
C LEU A 284 3.64 -17.56 3.94
N PRO A 285 3.91 -18.29 5.04
CA PRO A 285 2.89 -18.59 6.06
C PRO A 285 2.45 -17.36 6.85
N ALA A 286 3.24 -16.28 6.85
CA ALA A 286 2.95 -15.06 7.58
C ALA A 286 2.30 -13.98 6.71
N LEU A 287 2.27 -14.13 5.38
CA LEU A 287 1.79 -13.10 4.46
C LEU A 287 0.28 -12.87 4.63
N THR A 288 -0.09 -11.64 5.01
CA THR A 288 -1.48 -11.21 5.21
C THR A 288 -1.94 -10.15 4.24
N TYR A 289 -1.01 -9.37 3.69
CA TYR A 289 -1.27 -8.28 2.75
C TYR A 289 -0.34 -8.39 1.54
N PHE A 290 -0.92 -8.33 0.34
CA PHE A 290 -0.16 -8.27 -0.90
C PHE A 290 -0.76 -7.22 -1.83
N GLU A 291 0.05 -6.26 -2.27
CA GLU A 291 -0.30 -5.28 -3.28
C GLU A 291 0.66 -5.37 -4.46
N PHE A 292 0.10 -5.41 -5.66
CA PHE A 292 0.85 -5.52 -6.90
C PHE A 292 0.38 -4.49 -7.92
N LYS A 293 1.33 -3.85 -8.60
CA LYS A 293 1.05 -3.03 -9.79
C LYS A 293 2.06 -3.37 -10.88
N GLY A 294 1.57 -3.92 -12.00
CA GLY A 294 2.44 -4.37 -13.09
C GLY A 294 1.69 -5.14 -14.16
N PHE A 295 2.41 -5.90 -14.98
CA PHE A 295 1.81 -6.80 -15.96
C PHE A 295 1.25 -8.08 -15.34
N SER A 296 0.15 -8.55 -15.89
CA SER A 296 -0.51 -9.79 -15.47
C SER A 296 0.41 -11.01 -15.59
N GLU A 297 1.21 -11.10 -16.64
CA GLU A 297 2.17 -12.19 -16.87
C GLU A 297 3.27 -12.24 -15.81
N TYR A 298 3.73 -11.06 -15.34
CA TYR A 298 4.70 -10.99 -14.23
C TYR A 298 4.10 -11.59 -12.96
N LEU A 299 2.89 -11.16 -12.61
CA LEU A 299 2.18 -11.65 -11.43
C LEU A 299 1.94 -13.15 -11.53
N ASP A 300 1.49 -13.64 -12.69
CA ASP A 300 1.17 -15.06 -12.92
C ASP A 300 2.40 -15.95 -12.68
N VAL A 301 3.60 -15.53 -13.13
CA VAL A 301 4.85 -16.23 -12.85
C VAL A 301 5.20 -16.23 -11.35
N VAL A 302 5.00 -15.10 -10.65
CA VAL A 302 5.29 -15.02 -9.20
C VAL A 302 4.35 -15.93 -8.41
N VAL A 303 3.03 -15.84 -8.63
CA VAL A 303 2.03 -16.61 -7.88
C VAL A 303 2.03 -18.11 -8.19
N THR A 304 2.59 -18.51 -9.35
CA THR A 304 2.82 -19.92 -9.67
C THR A 304 3.79 -20.59 -8.68
N ARG A 305 4.67 -19.81 -8.06
CA ARG A 305 5.80 -20.30 -7.24
C ARG A 305 5.59 -20.12 -5.74
N ILE A 306 4.62 -19.31 -5.33
CA ILE A 306 4.34 -19.00 -3.93
C ILE A 306 2.95 -19.47 -3.51
N ASP A 307 2.78 -19.72 -2.22
CA ASP A 307 1.51 -19.98 -1.56
C ASP A 307 1.39 -19.10 -0.32
N ALA A 308 0.20 -18.50 -0.10
CA ALA A 308 -0.02 -17.54 0.98
C ALA A 308 -1.30 -17.89 1.79
N PRO A 309 -1.23 -18.90 2.67
CA PRO A 309 -2.40 -19.46 3.33
C PRO A 309 -3.08 -18.52 4.34
N ARG A 310 -2.45 -17.39 4.70
CA ARG A 310 -3.01 -16.37 5.60
C ARG A 310 -3.34 -15.05 4.91
N LEU A 311 -3.26 -15.02 3.57
CA LEU A 311 -3.54 -13.80 2.83
C LEU A 311 -4.98 -13.35 3.05
N SER A 312 -5.17 -12.17 3.62
CA SER A 312 -6.45 -11.57 3.95
C SER A 312 -6.80 -10.35 3.11
N LYS A 313 -5.79 -9.73 2.50
CA LYS A 313 -5.98 -8.59 1.60
C LYS A 313 -5.05 -8.69 0.38
N LEU A 314 -5.63 -8.51 -0.81
CA LEU A 314 -4.94 -8.56 -2.09
C LEU A 314 -5.44 -7.42 -2.98
N ASP A 315 -4.57 -6.47 -3.29
CA ASP A 315 -4.87 -5.35 -4.19
C ASP A 315 -3.97 -5.44 -5.43
N ILE A 316 -4.58 -5.53 -6.60
CA ILE A 316 -3.88 -5.68 -7.88
C ILE A 316 -4.23 -4.53 -8.81
N THR A 317 -3.23 -3.94 -9.43
CA THR A 317 -3.38 -2.97 -10.52
C THR A 317 -2.61 -3.46 -11.73
N PHE A 318 -3.33 -3.81 -12.80
CA PHE A 318 -2.69 -4.23 -14.04
C PHE A 318 -2.45 -3.04 -14.98
N PHE A 319 -1.32 -3.05 -15.71
CA PHE A 319 -1.08 -2.10 -16.79
C PHE A 319 -1.83 -2.53 -18.06
N ASN A 320 -2.85 -1.77 -18.44
CA ASN A 320 -3.49 -1.69 -19.78
C ASN A 320 -3.48 -2.96 -20.64
N ASP A 321 -3.91 -4.11 -20.16
CA ASP A 321 -4.11 -5.27 -21.01
C ASP A 321 -5.57 -5.68 -21.06
N ILE A 322 -6.07 -5.87 -22.30
CA ILE A 322 -7.43 -6.32 -22.55
C ILE A 322 -7.52 -7.85 -22.45
N VAL A 323 -6.41 -8.56 -22.64
CA VAL A 323 -6.38 -10.03 -22.59
C VAL A 323 -5.72 -10.49 -21.31
N PHE A 324 -6.53 -10.94 -20.37
CA PHE A 324 -6.08 -11.48 -19.07
C PHE A 324 -6.14 -13.00 -19.10
N ASP A 325 -5.09 -13.65 -19.59
CA ASP A 325 -4.92 -15.09 -19.41
C ASP A 325 -4.02 -15.35 -18.21
N THR A 326 -4.65 -15.38 -17.02
CA THR A 326 -3.95 -15.52 -15.74
C THR A 326 -4.49 -16.71 -14.91
N PRO A 327 -4.43 -17.95 -15.45
CA PRO A 327 -5.00 -19.11 -14.78
C PRO A 327 -4.32 -19.42 -13.44
N GLN A 328 -3.02 -19.13 -13.32
CA GLN A 328 -2.30 -19.36 -12.09
C GLN A 328 -2.67 -18.35 -11.01
N PHE A 329 -2.93 -17.12 -11.39
CA PHE A 329 -3.44 -16.09 -10.48
C PHE A 329 -4.83 -16.45 -9.95
N ALA A 330 -5.76 -16.84 -10.82
CA ALA A 330 -7.09 -17.31 -10.40
C ALA A 330 -6.98 -18.52 -9.45
N GLN A 331 -6.11 -19.49 -9.75
CA GLN A 331 -5.85 -20.63 -8.89
C GLN A 331 -5.25 -20.19 -7.54
N PHE A 332 -4.29 -19.25 -7.54
CA PHE A 332 -3.70 -18.70 -6.32
C PHE A 332 -4.77 -18.11 -5.41
N ILE A 333 -5.67 -17.27 -5.93
CA ILE A 333 -6.77 -16.69 -5.15
C ILE A 333 -7.66 -17.79 -4.55
N CYS A 334 -8.03 -18.81 -5.33
CA CYS A 334 -8.87 -19.92 -4.85
C CYS A 334 -8.28 -20.67 -3.65
N HIS A 335 -6.95 -20.70 -3.52
CA HIS A 335 -6.26 -21.34 -2.38
C HIS A 335 -6.18 -20.45 -1.14
N THR A 336 -6.47 -19.15 -1.26
CA THR A 336 -6.45 -18.23 -0.12
C THR A 336 -7.74 -18.28 0.69
N PRO A 337 -7.69 -18.02 2.01
CA PRO A 337 -8.88 -17.99 2.86
C PRO A 337 -9.86 -16.88 2.50
N MET A 338 -9.40 -15.77 1.91
CA MET A 338 -10.25 -14.63 1.52
C MET A 338 -11.29 -15.01 0.45
N SER A 339 -11.02 -16.01 -0.41
CA SER A 339 -11.96 -16.44 -1.47
C SER A 339 -13.22 -17.13 -0.93
N LYS A 340 -13.16 -17.71 0.27
CA LYS A 340 -14.22 -18.59 0.80
C LYS A 340 -15.45 -17.87 1.36
N GLY A 341 -15.36 -16.58 1.65
CA GLY A 341 -16.42 -15.85 2.35
C GLY A 341 -17.00 -14.66 1.59
N LEU A 342 -16.63 -14.46 0.32
CA LEU A 342 -17.01 -13.30 -0.46
C LEU A 342 -18.54 -13.23 -0.66
N LYS A 343 -19.18 -12.15 -0.19
CA LYS A 343 -20.62 -11.93 -0.28
C LYS A 343 -21.01 -10.68 -1.06
N LYS A 344 -20.07 -9.79 -1.25
CA LYS A 344 -20.28 -8.49 -1.86
C LYS A 344 -19.26 -8.25 -2.96
N ALA A 345 -19.73 -7.82 -4.11
CA ALA A 345 -18.91 -7.28 -5.19
C ALA A 345 -19.24 -5.80 -5.42
N ARG A 346 -18.23 -5.05 -5.76
CA ARG A 346 -18.34 -3.65 -6.16
C ARG A 346 -17.55 -3.43 -7.42
N VAL A 347 -18.21 -2.98 -8.47
CA VAL A 347 -17.59 -2.55 -9.73
C VAL A 347 -17.68 -1.03 -9.79
N THR A 348 -16.56 -0.37 -9.93
CA THR A 348 -16.47 1.10 -9.94
C THR A 348 -15.77 1.54 -11.22
N PHE A 349 -16.37 2.51 -11.90
CA PHE A 349 -15.79 3.17 -13.07
C PHE A 349 -15.34 4.57 -12.67
N GLU A 350 -14.06 4.86 -12.92
CA GLU A 350 -13.44 6.12 -12.49
C GLU A 350 -12.67 6.78 -13.64
N ASP A 351 -12.13 8.02 -13.39
CA ASP A 351 -11.22 8.69 -14.33
C ASP A 351 -9.91 7.95 -14.47
N GLY A 352 -9.81 7.27 -15.61
CA GLY A 352 -8.59 6.55 -15.94
C GLY A 352 -8.51 5.17 -15.30
N ALA A 353 -9.57 4.64 -14.67
CA ALA A 353 -9.52 3.28 -14.15
C ALA A 353 -10.90 2.65 -13.96
N ALA A 354 -10.96 1.33 -14.05
CA ALA A 354 -12.07 0.53 -13.55
C ALA A 354 -11.58 -0.41 -12.47
N THR A 355 -12.36 -0.60 -11.43
CA THR A 355 -12.00 -1.42 -10.29
C THR A 355 -13.12 -2.39 -9.95
N VAL A 356 -12.77 -3.65 -9.72
CA VAL A 356 -13.65 -4.60 -9.04
C VAL A 356 -13.08 -4.91 -7.67
N SER A 357 -13.91 -4.82 -6.64
CA SER A 357 -13.53 -5.18 -5.28
C SER A 357 -14.52 -6.16 -4.67
N LEU A 358 -14.00 -7.20 -4.02
CA LEU A 358 -14.78 -8.26 -3.39
C LEU A 358 -14.57 -8.22 -1.88
N SER A 359 -15.62 -8.50 -1.10
CA SER A 359 -15.56 -8.49 0.36
C SER A 359 -16.47 -9.55 0.97
N SER A 360 -16.03 -10.15 2.07
CA SER A 360 -16.84 -11.01 2.91
C SER A 360 -17.82 -10.23 3.79
N GLN A 361 -17.47 -9.01 4.16
CA GLN A 361 -18.26 -8.15 5.03
C GLN A 361 -19.14 -7.20 4.21
N ILE A 362 -20.42 -7.19 4.56
CA ILE A 362 -21.42 -6.36 3.86
C ILE A 362 -21.13 -4.86 4.04
N TYR A 363 -20.61 -4.47 5.19
CA TYR A 363 -20.37 -3.07 5.57
C TYR A 363 -18.90 -2.64 5.48
N ALA A 364 -17.98 -3.53 5.09
CA ALA A 364 -16.58 -3.16 4.90
C ALA A 364 -16.47 -2.05 3.84
N LYS A 365 -15.69 -1.03 4.16
CA LYS A 365 -15.38 0.07 3.22
C LYS A 365 -14.44 -0.42 2.11
N ASP A 366 -13.44 -1.19 2.51
CA ASP A 366 -12.40 -1.73 1.62
C ASP A 366 -12.70 -3.19 1.29
N GLY A 367 -12.39 -3.61 0.06
CA GLY A 367 -12.45 -5.01 -0.34
C GLY A 367 -11.30 -5.81 0.26
N GLU A 368 -11.50 -7.10 0.38
CA GLU A 368 -10.43 -8.06 0.71
C GLU A 368 -9.62 -8.42 -0.54
N LEU A 369 -10.29 -8.41 -1.70
CA LEU A 369 -9.69 -8.59 -3.02
C LEU A 369 -10.09 -7.41 -3.91
N GLY A 370 -9.09 -6.68 -4.40
CA GLY A 370 -9.24 -5.58 -5.35
C GLY A 370 -8.49 -5.86 -6.65
N VAL A 371 -9.11 -5.60 -7.81
CA VAL A 371 -8.45 -5.60 -9.11
C VAL A 371 -8.80 -4.32 -9.85
N THR A 372 -7.79 -3.56 -10.22
CA THR A 372 -7.89 -2.25 -10.88
C THR A 372 -7.22 -2.31 -12.24
N ILE A 373 -7.90 -1.79 -13.26
CA ILE A 373 -7.38 -1.62 -14.62
C ILE A 373 -7.35 -0.13 -14.94
N PRO A 374 -6.17 0.49 -15.09
CA PRO A 374 -6.04 1.86 -15.57
C PRO A 374 -6.46 1.93 -17.04
N CYS A 375 -7.55 2.59 -17.32
CA CYS A 375 -8.06 2.82 -18.67
C CYS A 375 -8.93 4.06 -18.70
N ARG A 376 -8.76 4.94 -19.69
CA ARG A 376 -9.53 6.19 -19.79
C ARG A 376 -10.88 6.00 -20.48
N GLU A 377 -10.96 5.08 -21.43
CA GLU A 377 -12.16 4.90 -22.24
C GLU A 377 -13.12 3.91 -21.59
N LEU A 378 -14.38 4.29 -21.46
CA LEU A 378 -15.40 3.50 -20.78
C LEU A 378 -15.60 2.11 -21.38
N ASP A 379 -15.65 2.01 -22.72
CA ASP A 379 -15.85 0.72 -23.39
C ASP A 379 -14.74 -0.27 -23.07
N TRP A 380 -13.50 0.24 -22.97
CA TRP A 380 -12.37 -0.56 -22.57
C TRP A 380 -12.41 -0.90 -21.08
N GLN A 381 -12.90 0.02 -20.23
CA GLN A 381 -13.13 -0.27 -18.82
C GLN A 381 -14.14 -1.41 -18.64
N VAL A 382 -15.27 -1.36 -19.38
CA VAL A 382 -16.31 -2.40 -19.32
C VAL A 382 -15.78 -3.74 -19.81
N SER A 383 -15.14 -3.76 -20.99
CA SER A 383 -14.58 -5.00 -21.56
C SER A 383 -13.48 -5.60 -20.67
N SER A 384 -12.64 -4.76 -20.07
CA SER A 384 -11.61 -5.21 -19.13
C SER A 384 -12.22 -5.80 -17.85
N MET A 385 -13.25 -5.16 -17.31
CA MET A 385 -13.94 -5.68 -16.11
C MET A 385 -14.68 -6.99 -16.37
N GLU A 386 -15.28 -7.15 -17.54
CA GLU A 386 -15.87 -8.42 -17.98
C GLU A 386 -14.82 -9.53 -17.96
N GLN A 387 -13.67 -9.30 -18.58
CA GLN A 387 -12.59 -10.28 -18.64
C GLN A 387 -12.01 -10.58 -17.24
N VAL A 388 -11.80 -9.57 -16.41
CA VAL A 388 -11.34 -9.76 -15.03
C VAL A 388 -12.34 -10.61 -14.26
N CYS A 389 -13.63 -10.29 -14.32
CA CYS A 389 -14.65 -11.03 -13.58
C CYS A 389 -14.83 -12.47 -14.05
N SER A 390 -14.61 -12.75 -15.34
CA SER A 390 -14.78 -14.09 -15.91
C SER A 390 -13.53 -14.95 -15.87
N SER A 391 -12.33 -14.35 -15.96
CA SER A 391 -11.07 -15.11 -16.14
C SER A 391 -10.09 -15.00 -14.97
N CYS A 392 -10.05 -13.84 -14.28
CA CYS A 392 -9.06 -13.59 -13.23
C CYS A 392 -9.58 -13.87 -11.82
N LEU A 393 -10.88 -13.76 -11.61
CA LEU A 393 -11.48 -13.94 -10.28
C LEU A 393 -11.89 -15.39 -10.03
N PRO A 394 -11.95 -15.82 -8.76
CA PRO A 394 -12.53 -17.12 -8.42
C PRO A 394 -14.01 -17.17 -8.79
N PRO A 395 -14.61 -18.35 -8.94
CA PRO A 395 -16.04 -18.48 -9.19
C PRO A 395 -16.85 -17.71 -8.14
N LEU A 396 -17.65 -16.73 -8.60
CA LEU A 396 -18.38 -15.78 -7.76
C LEU A 396 -19.73 -16.35 -7.25
N LEU A 397 -19.76 -17.66 -6.96
CA LEU A 397 -20.97 -18.42 -6.66
C LEU A 397 -21.68 -18.04 -5.34
N ASN A 398 -20.98 -17.35 -4.44
CA ASN A 398 -21.53 -16.99 -3.12
C ASN A 398 -21.88 -15.50 -3.01
N LEU A 399 -21.73 -14.73 -4.08
CA LEU A 399 -22.00 -13.30 -4.06
C LEU A 399 -23.50 -13.02 -3.98
N GLU A 400 -23.92 -12.35 -2.92
CA GLU A 400 -25.32 -11.98 -2.74
C GLU A 400 -25.62 -10.53 -3.17
N ARG A 401 -24.61 -9.66 -3.16
CA ARG A 401 -24.77 -8.22 -3.42
C ARG A 401 -23.78 -7.74 -4.46
N LEU A 402 -24.30 -7.06 -5.49
CA LEU A 402 -23.50 -6.43 -6.53
C LEU A 402 -23.78 -4.92 -6.55
N TYR A 403 -22.74 -4.14 -6.44
CA TYR A 403 -22.78 -2.69 -6.54
C TYR A 403 -22.07 -2.26 -7.83
N ILE A 404 -22.72 -1.49 -8.67
CA ILE A 404 -22.13 -0.93 -9.89
C ILE A 404 -22.36 0.58 -9.86
N TYR A 405 -21.27 1.34 -9.86
CA TYR A 405 -21.37 2.79 -9.85
C TYR A 405 -20.16 3.47 -10.50
N GLU A 406 -20.36 4.73 -10.83
CA GLU A 406 -19.33 5.62 -11.27
C GLU A 406 -18.95 6.64 -10.20
N ASN A 407 -17.75 7.17 -10.28
CA ASN A 407 -17.33 8.28 -9.44
C ASN A 407 -18.02 9.58 -9.93
N PRO A 408 -18.76 10.29 -9.06
CA PRO A 408 -19.55 11.46 -9.46
C PRO A 408 -18.71 12.66 -9.93
N ARG A 409 -17.41 12.66 -9.70
CA ARG A 409 -16.50 13.72 -10.18
C ARG A 409 -16.33 13.71 -11.71
N TRP A 410 -16.85 12.69 -12.39
CA TRP A 410 -16.71 12.39 -13.83
C TRP A 410 -17.80 12.87 -14.73
N ARG A 411 -18.82 13.49 -14.22
CA ARG A 411 -20.03 13.85 -15.00
C ARG A 411 -19.80 14.63 -16.29
N GLN A 412 -18.65 15.27 -16.48
CA GLN A 412 -18.41 16.12 -17.65
C GLN A 412 -18.00 15.35 -18.94
N HIS A 413 -17.37 14.18 -18.83
CA HIS A 413 -16.87 13.45 -20.00
C HIS A 413 -17.81 12.36 -20.54
N TRP A 414 -18.86 12.03 -19.79
CA TRP A 414 -19.79 10.94 -20.13
C TRP A 414 -21.00 11.38 -20.94
N GLN A 415 -21.15 12.67 -21.20
CA GLN A 415 -22.39 13.20 -21.78
C GLN A 415 -22.54 12.96 -23.28
N ASP A 416 -21.49 12.67 -24.02
CA ASP A 416 -21.53 12.74 -25.50
C ASP A 416 -21.66 11.39 -26.22
N ASN A 417 -21.56 10.23 -25.57
CA ASN A 417 -21.70 8.93 -26.21
C ASN A 417 -22.81 8.08 -25.59
N ILE A 418 -24.05 8.40 -25.95
CA ILE A 418 -25.25 7.68 -25.46
C ILE A 418 -25.37 6.27 -26.10
N GLU A 419 -24.58 5.95 -27.13
CA GLU A 419 -24.68 4.69 -27.88
C GLU A 419 -24.02 3.47 -27.20
N ASN A 420 -23.28 3.65 -26.13
CA ASN A 420 -22.58 2.53 -25.47
C ASN A 420 -23.46 1.96 -24.35
N ALA A 421 -24.36 1.04 -24.69
CA ALA A 421 -25.02 0.19 -23.70
C ALA A 421 -23.97 -0.60 -22.94
N LEU A 422 -24.02 -0.55 -21.59
CA LEU A 422 -23.21 -1.43 -20.76
C LEU A 422 -23.51 -2.88 -21.18
N ARG A 423 -22.49 -3.62 -21.61
CA ARG A 423 -22.67 -4.97 -22.13
C ARG A 423 -23.16 -5.90 -21.02
N LEU A 424 -24.13 -6.74 -21.36
CA LEU A 424 -24.66 -7.74 -20.42
C LEU A 424 -23.60 -8.74 -19.96
N GLU A 425 -22.54 -8.91 -20.74
CA GLU A 425 -21.42 -9.80 -20.47
C GLU A 425 -20.77 -9.49 -19.12
N LEU A 426 -20.72 -8.22 -18.71
CA LEU A 426 -20.23 -7.83 -17.37
C LEU A 426 -21.01 -8.52 -16.24
N LEU A 427 -22.29 -8.84 -16.44
CA LEU A 427 -23.17 -9.41 -15.43
C LEU A 427 -23.17 -10.94 -15.39
N HIS A 428 -22.71 -11.62 -16.44
CA HIS A 428 -22.73 -13.07 -16.56
C HIS A 428 -21.99 -13.79 -15.40
N PRO A 429 -20.83 -13.30 -14.90
CA PRO A 429 -20.13 -13.96 -13.79
C PRO A 429 -20.90 -13.95 -12.46
N PHE A 430 -21.91 -13.07 -12.31
CA PHE A 430 -22.59 -12.81 -11.03
C PHE A 430 -23.90 -13.62 -10.89
N THR A 431 -23.83 -14.92 -11.06
CA THR A 431 -25.02 -15.80 -11.12
C THR A 431 -25.81 -15.94 -9.81
N SER A 432 -25.20 -15.69 -8.66
CA SER A 432 -25.81 -15.85 -7.31
C SER A 432 -26.28 -14.53 -6.68
N VAL A 433 -26.19 -13.42 -7.42
CA VAL A 433 -26.55 -12.10 -6.91
C VAL A 433 -28.05 -11.98 -6.71
N LYS A 434 -28.45 -11.67 -5.47
CA LYS A 434 -29.84 -11.39 -5.05
C LYS A 434 -30.19 -9.90 -5.09
N ASN A 435 -29.19 -9.06 -4.80
CA ASN A 435 -29.37 -7.61 -4.64
C ASN A 435 -28.41 -6.85 -5.56
N LEU A 436 -28.97 -6.10 -6.50
CA LEU A 436 -28.24 -5.26 -7.44
C LEU A 436 -28.40 -3.79 -7.06
N PHE A 437 -27.31 -3.08 -6.85
CA PHE A 437 -27.27 -1.66 -6.54
C PHE A 437 -26.65 -0.88 -7.70
N LEU A 438 -27.41 0.07 -8.25
CA LEU A 438 -26.97 0.85 -9.41
C LEU A 438 -26.97 2.34 -9.09
N SER A 439 -25.89 3.03 -9.45
CA SER A 439 -25.90 4.49 -9.50
C SER A 439 -26.83 4.97 -10.63
N LYS A 440 -27.21 6.24 -10.57
CA LYS A 440 -28.14 6.85 -11.54
C LYS A 440 -27.64 6.71 -12.99
N GLU A 441 -26.37 7.02 -13.24
CA GLU A 441 -25.84 7.03 -14.60
C GLU A 441 -25.61 5.59 -15.11
N ILE A 442 -25.18 4.69 -14.26
CA ILE A 442 -25.06 3.26 -14.59
C ILE A 442 -26.44 2.66 -14.91
N ALA A 443 -27.47 3.03 -14.15
CA ALA A 443 -28.83 2.56 -14.44
C ALA A 443 -29.30 2.96 -15.83
N ARG A 444 -29.01 4.19 -16.29
CA ARG A 444 -29.35 4.67 -17.64
C ARG A 444 -28.72 3.82 -18.75
N ARG A 445 -27.58 3.21 -18.50
CA ARG A 445 -26.83 2.43 -19.48
C ARG A 445 -27.14 0.94 -19.43
N ILE A 446 -27.37 0.39 -18.23
CA ILE A 446 -27.59 -1.05 -18.06
C ILE A 446 -29.06 -1.44 -18.31
N VAL A 447 -30.02 -0.55 -18.05
CA VAL A 447 -31.44 -0.83 -18.18
C VAL A 447 -31.84 -1.14 -19.63
N PRO A 448 -31.37 -0.41 -20.66
CA PRO A 448 -31.67 -0.77 -22.06
C PRO A 448 -31.22 -2.19 -22.41
N ALA A 449 -30.01 -2.57 -21.99
CA ALA A 449 -29.51 -3.92 -22.23
C ALA A 449 -30.32 -5.01 -21.48
N LEU A 450 -30.78 -4.73 -20.25
CA LEU A 450 -31.69 -5.65 -19.54
C LEU A 450 -33.06 -5.78 -20.19
N GLN A 451 -33.55 -4.76 -20.88
CA GLN A 451 -34.82 -4.78 -21.62
C GLN A 451 -34.78 -5.72 -22.84
N GLU A 452 -33.60 -5.97 -23.42
CA GLU A 452 -33.43 -6.91 -24.54
C GLU A 452 -33.59 -8.38 -24.12
N LEU A 453 -33.55 -8.66 -22.79
CA LEU A 453 -33.74 -9.99 -22.25
C LEU A 453 -35.25 -10.35 -22.16
N VAL A 454 -35.79 -10.94 -23.20
CA VAL A 454 -37.20 -11.29 -23.28
C VAL A 454 -37.38 -12.81 -23.36
N GLY A 455 -38.50 -13.32 -22.89
CA GLY A 455 -38.84 -14.74 -22.94
C GLY A 455 -37.88 -15.60 -22.10
N ASP A 456 -37.34 -16.66 -22.68
CA ASP A 456 -36.43 -17.59 -22.00
C ASP A 456 -35.11 -16.93 -21.58
N ARG A 457 -34.72 -15.86 -22.26
CA ARG A 457 -33.53 -15.07 -21.95
C ARG A 457 -33.69 -14.17 -20.72
N ALA A 458 -34.90 -14.00 -20.22
CA ALA A 458 -35.18 -13.11 -19.07
C ALA A 458 -34.36 -13.43 -17.82
N THR A 459 -33.90 -14.68 -17.66
CA THR A 459 -33.09 -15.15 -16.54
C THR A 459 -31.68 -15.56 -16.92
N GLU A 460 -31.24 -15.28 -18.14
CA GLU A 460 -29.90 -15.57 -18.63
C GLU A 460 -28.81 -14.86 -17.79
N VAL A 461 -29.10 -13.61 -17.45
CA VAL A 461 -28.22 -12.77 -16.63
C VAL A 461 -28.84 -12.57 -15.25
N LEU A 462 -28.04 -12.68 -14.18
CA LEU A 462 -28.47 -12.55 -12.78
C LEU A 462 -29.70 -13.42 -12.45
N PRO A 463 -29.64 -14.75 -12.64
CA PRO A 463 -30.80 -15.64 -12.50
C PRO A 463 -31.46 -15.65 -11.12
N THR A 464 -30.70 -15.27 -10.07
CA THR A 464 -31.17 -15.25 -8.66
C THR A 464 -31.59 -13.88 -8.18
N LEU A 465 -31.61 -12.86 -9.07
CA LEU A 465 -31.92 -11.47 -8.71
C LEU A 465 -33.32 -11.35 -8.07
N GLN A 466 -33.38 -10.72 -6.93
CA GLN A 466 -34.61 -10.47 -6.16
C GLN A 466 -34.90 -8.98 -6.00
N ASN A 467 -33.85 -8.16 -5.86
CA ASN A 467 -34.00 -6.75 -5.57
C ASN A 467 -33.08 -5.90 -6.45
N ILE A 468 -33.61 -4.82 -7.00
CA ILE A 468 -32.85 -3.75 -7.67
C ILE A 468 -32.98 -2.48 -6.82
N PHE A 469 -31.86 -1.90 -6.50
CA PHE A 469 -31.75 -0.65 -5.72
C PHE A 469 -31.16 0.44 -6.62
N LEU A 470 -31.91 1.55 -6.80
CA LEU A 470 -31.54 2.67 -7.65
C LEU A 470 -31.21 3.90 -6.80
N GLU A 471 -30.11 4.57 -7.07
CA GLU A 471 -29.66 5.79 -6.37
C GLU A 471 -30.44 7.05 -6.83
N GLU A 472 -31.67 6.95 -7.22
CA GLU A 472 -32.46 8.08 -7.67
C GLU A 472 -33.71 8.24 -6.82
N ARG A 473 -34.01 9.48 -6.39
CA ARG A 473 -35.35 9.82 -5.90
C ARG A 473 -36.28 9.81 -7.11
N ARG A 474 -37.39 9.09 -7.00
CA ARG A 474 -38.43 8.91 -8.02
C ARG A 474 -38.42 10.00 -9.10
N SER A 475 -37.85 9.75 -10.26
CA SER A 475 -38.00 10.57 -11.44
C SER A 475 -38.82 9.79 -12.43
N SER A 476 -39.91 10.42 -12.95
CA SER A 476 -40.59 9.96 -14.14
C SER A 476 -39.61 10.11 -15.33
N GLY A 477 -39.20 9.02 -15.94
CA GLY A 477 -38.28 9.06 -17.07
C GLY A 477 -37.96 7.67 -17.64
N PRO A 478 -37.22 7.60 -18.75
CA PRO A 478 -37.00 6.38 -19.54
C PRO A 478 -36.39 5.22 -18.73
N VAL A 479 -35.56 5.53 -17.69
CA VAL A 479 -35.01 4.50 -16.82
C VAL A 479 -36.09 3.83 -15.97
N GLN A 480 -37.08 4.59 -15.48
CA GLN A 480 -38.18 4.04 -14.69
C GLN A 480 -39.07 3.14 -15.53
N GLU A 481 -39.42 3.58 -16.74
CA GLU A 481 -40.21 2.79 -17.69
C GLU A 481 -39.47 1.49 -18.07
N GLY A 482 -38.18 1.59 -18.36
CA GLY A 482 -37.34 0.43 -18.68
C GLY A 482 -37.27 -0.57 -17.53
N ILE A 483 -37.07 -0.10 -16.30
CA ILE A 483 -37.07 -0.98 -15.13
C ILE A 483 -38.43 -1.64 -14.90
N GLN A 484 -39.56 -0.93 -15.11
CA GLN A 484 -40.89 -1.52 -14.99
C GLN A 484 -41.09 -2.64 -16.04
N GLN A 485 -40.59 -2.45 -17.25
CA GLN A 485 -40.61 -3.48 -18.28
C GLN A 485 -39.76 -4.72 -17.86
N VAL A 486 -38.56 -4.52 -17.36
CA VAL A 486 -37.71 -5.62 -16.84
C VAL A 486 -38.44 -6.38 -15.73
N VAL A 487 -39.09 -5.67 -14.78
CA VAL A 487 -39.88 -6.28 -13.73
C VAL A 487 -41.03 -7.10 -14.28
N ALA A 488 -41.80 -6.57 -15.25
CA ALA A 488 -42.90 -7.27 -15.86
C ALA A 488 -42.43 -8.55 -16.59
N VAL A 489 -41.36 -8.49 -17.34
CA VAL A 489 -40.76 -9.65 -18.03
C VAL A 489 -40.31 -10.72 -17.02
N ARG A 490 -39.66 -10.33 -15.96
CA ARG A 490 -39.24 -11.26 -14.88
C ARG A 490 -40.43 -11.87 -14.13
N GLN A 491 -41.47 -11.11 -13.90
CA GLN A 491 -42.72 -11.59 -13.28
C GLN A 491 -43.40 -12.63 -14.18
N ALA A 492 -43.45 -12.39 -15.50
CA ALA A 492 -43.98 -13.36 -16.45
C ALA A 492 -43.14 -14.66 -16.48
N ALA A 493 -41.84 -14.58 -16.26
CA ALA A 493 -40.93 -15.73 -16.13
C ALA A 493 -41.00 -16.39 -14.74
N SER A 494 -41.95 -16.07 -13.87
CA SER A 494 -42.10 -16.57 -12.51
C SER A 494 -40.88 -16.26 -11.58
N ARG A 495 -40.18 -15.16 -11.85
CA ARG A 495 -39.03 -14.66 -11.10
C ARG A 495 -39.22 -13.19 -10.72
N PRO A 496 -40.17 -12.83 -9.85
CA PRO A 496 -40.51 -11.45 -9.53
C PRO A 496 -39.32 -10.72 -8.88
N ILE A 497 -39.15 -9.44 -9.23
CA ILE A 497 -38.10 -8.57 -8.70
C ILE A 497 -38.76 -7.36 -8.02
N ALA A 498 -38.26 -7.01 -6.82
CA ALA A 498 -38.61 -5.77 -6.14
C ALA A 498 -37.67 -4.64 -6.54
N VAL A 499 -38.19 -3.43 -6.68
CA VAL A 499 -37.41 -2.22 -6.98
C VAL A 499 -37.55 -1.22 -5.85
N SER A 500 -36.41 -0.73 -5.37
CA SER A 500 -36.34 0.28 -4.31
C SER A 500 -35.52 1.49 -4.77
N TYR A 501 -35.97 2.67 -4.37
CA TYR A 501 -35.33 3.95 -4.68
C TYR A 501 -34.82 4.58 -3.39
N GLY A 502 -33.56 5.08 -3.37
CA GLY A 502 -33.03 5.73 -2.19
C GLY A 502 -31.58 6.17 -2.34
N GLN A 503 -31.13 7.01 -1.42
CA GLN A 503 -29.70 7.29 -1.29
C GLN A 503 -29.05 6.14 -0.52
N TYR A 504 -28.29 5.32 -1.22
CA TYR A 504 -27.44 4.30 -0.57
C TYR A 504 -26.13 4.97 -0.18
N VAL A 505 -25.68 4.71 1.04
CA VAL A 505 -24.42 5.26 1.56
C VAL A 505 -23.29 4.87 0.61
N ARG A 506 -22.85 5.83 -0.19
CA ARG A 506 -21.59 5.68 -0.94
C ARG A 506 -20.48 5.57 0.10
N PRO A 507 -19.72 4.50 0.12
CA PRO A 507 -18.52 4.50 0.94
C PRO A 507 -17.65 5.66 0.44
N SER A 508 -17.24 6.53 1.34
CA SER A 508 -16.28 7.60 1.00
C SER A 508 -15.01 6.97 0.48
N ILE A 509 -14.71 7.17 -0.79
CA ILE A 509 -13.42 6.84 -1.37
C ILE A 509 -12.41 7.78 -0.69
N ARG A 510 -11.56 7.23 0.17
CA ARG A 510 -10.39 7.95 0.67
C ARG A 510 -9.33 7.82 -0.41
N HIS A 511 -8.96 8.94 -0.98
CA HIS A 511 -7.78 9.08 -1.82
C HIS A 511 -6.53 9.18 -0.95
#